data_665d09b469948d4c9c55f845a3ff1a7f
#
_entry.id   665d09b469948d4c9c55f845a3ff1a7f
#
_cell.length_a   1.000
_cell.length_b   1.000
_cell.length_c   1.000
_cell.angle_alpha   90.00
_cell.angle_beta   90.00
_cell.angle_gamma   90.00
#
_symmetry.space_group_name_H-M   'P 1'
#
loop_
_entity.id
_entity.type
_entity.pdbx_description
1 polymer ?
#
loop_
_entity_poly.entity_id
_entity_poly.type
_entity_poly.pdbx_seq_one_letter_code
_entity_poly.pdbx_strand_id
1 'polypeptide(L)'
;NAIGLFYPFIGDESVSMVGVEAGGEGIIPEKHAARFQGGSLGVLQGTRSYLLQDEVGQIQMTHSVSAGLDYAAVGPEHAWLRDQGRVEYTYATDDKALEAFFKLSKLEGIIPALETSHAVAEVIARAPQMDKDQIIICNLSGRGDKDVQQVAEKVEM
;
A
#
# COMPACT_ATOMS: atom_id res chain seq x y z
N ASN A 1 -6.78 5.01 -5.59
CA ASN A 1 -5.90 5.90 -6.36
C ASN A 1 -4.96 5.10 -7.29
N ALA A 2 -4.34 4.01 -6.82
CA ALA A 2 -3.41 3.22 -7.62
C ALA A 2 -4.00 2.74 -8.95
N ILE A 3 -5.25 2.26 -8.96
CA ILE A 3 -5.89 1.78 -10.19
C ILE A 3 -6.01 2.87 -11.25
N GLY A 4 -6.24 4.12 -10.84
CA GLY A 4 -6.30 5.27 -11.76
C GLY A 4 -4.96 5.56 -12.42
N LEU A 5 -3.84 5.37 -11.70
CA LEU A 5 -2.49 5.47 -12.27
C LEU A 5 -2.17 4.29 -13.18
N PHE A 6 -2.59 3.07 -12.80
CA PHE A 6 -2.28 1.85 -13.56
C PHE A 6 -3.06 1.76 -14.87
N TYR A 7 -4.29 2.27 -14.89
CA TYR A 7 -5.24 2.05 -15.98
C TYR A 7 -4.70 2.39 -17.37
N PRO A 8 -4.04 3.54 -17.60
CA PRO A 8 -3.48 3.88 -18.92
C PRO A 8 -2.36 2.93 -19.37
N PHE A 9 -1.70 2.24 -18.44
CA PHE A 9 -0.52 1.41 -18.69
C PHE A 9 -0.81 -0.10 -18.67
N ILE A 10 -2.07 -0.52 -18.45
CA ILE A 10 -2.41 -1.95 -18.37
C ILE A 10 -1.98 -2.68 -19.65
N GLY A 11 -2.19 -2.07 -20.83
CA GLY A 11 -1.83 -2.65 -22.13
C GLY A 11 -0.37 -2.44 -22.55
N ASP A 12 0.42 -1.71 -21.77
CA ASP A 12 1.83 -1.42 -22.09
C ASP A 12 2.77 -2.28 -21.24
N GLU A 13 3.21 -3.40 -21.80
CA GLU A 13 4.11 -4.36 -21.12
C GLU A 13 5.51 -3.78 -20.82
N SER A 14 5.92 -2.67 -21.45
CA SER A 14 7.19 -2.00 -21.17
C SER A 14 7.19 -1.26 -19.83
N VAL A 15 6.00 -0.97 -19.27
CA VAL A 15 5.82 -0.30 -17.98
C VAL A 15 5.56 -1.32 -16.89
N SER A 16 6.49 -1.46 -15.95
CA SER A 16 6.29 -2.23 -14.72
C SER A 16 5.41 -1.45 -13.75
N MET A 17 4.49 -2.13 -13.09
CA MET A 17 3.58 -1.51 -12.12
C MET A 17 3.66 -2.21 -10.77
N VAL A 18 3.70 -1.43 -9.69
CA VAL A 18 3.82 -1.93 -8.31
C VAL A 18 2.75 -1.31 -7.43
N GLY A 19 1.93 -2.15 -6.79
CA GLY A 19 0.99 -1.75 -5.76
C GLY A 19 1.56 -2.03 -4.37
N VAL A 20 1.43 -1.09 -3.45
CA VAL A 20 1.97 -1.23 -2.09
C VAL A 20 0.84 -1.28 -1.08
N GLU A 21 0.75 -2.37 -0.33
CA GLU A 21 -0.24 -2.58 0.70
C GLU A 21 0.28 -2.17 2.10
N ALA A 22 -0.62 -2.04 3.06
CA ALA A 22 -0.27 -1.76 4.45
C ALA A 22 0.16 -3.03 5.18
N GLY A 23 1.45 -3.13 5.47
CA GLY A 23 2.05 -4.22 6.23
C GLY A 23 1.89 -4.09 7.75
N GLY A 24 1.34 -2.99 8.24
CA GLY A 24 1.10 -2.78 9.67
C GLY A 24 2.33 -3.01 10.53
N GLU A 25 2.18 -3.79 11.59
CA GLU A 25 3.29 -4.22 12.46
C GLU A 25 4.08 -5.43 11.90
N GLY A 26 3.81 -5.84 10.66
CA GLY A 26 4.35 -7.04 9.98
C GLY A 26 3.22 -7.95 9.52
N ILE A 27 3.55 -8.94 8.64
CA ILE A 27 2.56 -9.89 8.12
C ILE A 27 2.25 -10.96 9.17
N ILE A 28 1.55 -10.52 10.19
CA ILE A 28 1.06 -11.34 11.32
C ILE A 28 -0.47 -11.17 11.36
N PRO A 29 -1.27 -12.23 11.56
CA PRO A 29 -2.72 -12.12 11.65
C PRO A 29 -3.16 -10.98 12.58
N GLU A 30 -4.17 -10.22 12.16
CA GLU A 30 -4.74 -9.06 12.86
C GLU A 30 -3.80 -7.85 13.04
N LYS A 31 -2.57 -7.90 12.50
CA LYS A 31 -1.55 -6.86 12.63
C LYS A 31 -1.22 -6.13 11.32
N HIS A 32 -1.91 -6.43 10.25
CA HIS A 32 -1.70 -5.82 8.93
C HIS A 32 -2.99 -5.71 8.13
N ALA A 33 -2.94 -4.99 7.00
CA ALA A 33 -3.99 -4.91 6.01
C ALA A 33 -3.47 -5.24 4.59
N ALA A 34 -2.47 -6.12 4.49
CA ALA A 34 -1.90 -6.59 3.24
C ALA A 34 -2.61 -7.88 2.77
N ARG A 35 -3.69 -7.71 2.00
CA ARG A 35 -4.59 -8.79 1.57
C ARG A 35 -3.91 -9.80 0.66
N PHE A 36 -2.99 -9.35 -0.19
CA PHE A 36 -2.26 -10.24 -1.11
C PHE A 36 -1.14 -11.03 -0.44
N GLN A 37 -0.72 -10.64 0.75
CA GLN A 37 0.33 -11.31 1.51
C GLN A 37 -0.22 -12.34 2.51
N GLY A 38 -1.37 -12.06 3.12
CA GLY A 38 -1.94 -12.90 4.17
C GLY A 38 -3.37 -13.34 3.93
N GLY A 39 -4.01 -12.91 2.84
CA GLY A 39 -5.41 -13.19 2.57
C GLY A 39 -5.67 -14.37 1.65
N SER A 40 -6.92 -14.74 1.55
CA SER A 40 -7.44 -15.78 0.66
C SER A 40 -8.67 -15.30 -0.12
N LEU A 41 -9.06 -16.04 -1.18
CA LEU A 41 -10.25 -15.72 -1.97
C LEU A 41 -11.52 -15.88 -1.14
N GLY A 42 -12.37 -14.88 -1.16
CA GLY A 42 -13.65 -14.88 -0.46
C GLY A 42 -14.63 -13.86 -1.04
N VAL A 43 -15.73 -13.64 -0.34
CA VAL A 43 -16.77 -12.65 -0.72
C VAL A 43 -17.05 -11.76 0.47
N LEU A 44 -16.88 -10.46 0.28
CA LEU A 44 -17.24 -9.43 1.25
C LEU A 44 -18.12 -8.39 0.57
N GLN A 45 -19.25 -8.05 1.18
CA GLN A 45 -20.20 -7.05 0.67
C GLN A 45 -20.59 -7.27 -0.81
N GLY A 46 -20.79 -8.55 -1.19
CA GLY A 46 -21.17 -8.94 -2.54
C GLY A 46 -20.03 -8.96 -3.57
N THR A 47 -18.81 -8.65 -3.17
CA THR A 47 -17.64 -8.62 -4.05
C THR A 47 -16.72 -9.80 -3.77
N ARG A 48 -16.41 -10.59 -4.79
CA ARG A 48 -15.40 -11.65 -4.73
C ARG A 48 -14.03 -11.05 -4.97
N SER A 49 -13.11 -11.24 -3.98
CA SER A 49 -11.75 -10.74 -4.04
C SER A 49 -10.85 -11.46 -3.02
N TYR A 50 -9.63 -10.96 -2.79
CA TYR A 50 -8.78 -11.40 -1.69
C TYR A 50 -9.18 -10.68 -0.41
N LEU A 51 -9.34 -11.47 0.66
CA LEU A 51 -9.78 -11.02 1.99
C LEU A 51 -8.83 -11.53 3.06
N LEU A 52 -8.63 -10.74 4.10
CA LEU A 52 -8.09 -11.22 5.38
C LEU A 52 -9.22 -11.88 6.14
N GLN A 53 -9.23 -13.21 6.16
CA GLN A 53 -10.24 -14.04 6.78
C GLN A 53 -9.61 -15.29 7.40
N ASP A 54 -10.28 -15.87 8.37
CA ASP A 54 -9.88 -17.13 8.99
C ASP A 54 -10.30 -18.36 8.15
N GLU A 55 -10.01 -19.56 8.66
CA GLU A 55 -10.30 -20.84 7.99
C GLU A 55 -11.79 -21.12 7.79
N VAL A 56 -12.65 -20.46 8.56
CA VAL A 56 -14.11 -20.57 8.44
C VAL A 56 -14.76 -19.40 7.73
N GLY A 57 -13.94 -18.49 7.17
CA GLY A 57 -14.39 -17.36 6.35
C GLY A 57 -14.84 -16.14 7.16
N GLN A 58 -14.52 -16.06 8.45
CA GLN A 58 -14.76 -14.85 9.23
C GLN A 58 -13.68 -13.82 8.94
N ILE A 59 -14.10 -12.58 8.73
CA ILE A 59 -13.19 -11.46 8.49
C ILE A 59 -12.35 -11.21 9.74
N GLN A 60 -11.03 -11.19 9.54
CA GLN A 60 -10.07 -10.86 10.59
C GLN A 60 -10.01 -9.34 10.83
N MET A 61 -9.63 -8.96 12.03
CA MET A 61 -9.24 -7.59 12.34
C MET A 61 -8.04 -7.19 11.48
N THR A 62 -7.96 -5.93 11.15
CA THR A 62 -6.85 -5.37 10.38
C THR A 62 -6.15 -4.28 11.17
N HIS A 63 -4.93 -3.94 10.78
CA HIS A 63 -4.19 -2.85 11.36
C HIS A 63 -3.35 -2.12 10.30
N SER A 64 -3.40 -0.81 10.33
CA SER A 64 -2.51 0.09 9.61
C SER A 64 -2.45 1.44 10.30
N VAL A 65 -1.29 2.07 10.30
CA VAL A 65 -1.15 3.50 10.66
C VAL A 65 -1.97 4.40 9.74
N SER A 66 -2.26 3.93 8.52
CA SER A 66 -3.08 4.64 7.54
C SER A 66 -4.53 4.15 7.57
N ALA A 67 -5.46 4.99 8.02
CA ALA A 67 -6.88 4.65 8.06
C ALA A 67 -7.46 4.29 6.67
N GLY A 68 -6.96 4.91 5.60
CA GLY A 68 -7.44 4.64 4.24
C GLY A 68 -7.00 3.29 3.67
N LEU A 69 -5.98 2.64 4.27
CA LEU A 69 -5.52 1.30 3.90
C LEU A 69 -5.98 0.21 4.86
N ASP A 70 -6.54 0.59 6.02
CA ASP A 70 -6.97 -0.34 7.07
C ASP A 70 -8.33 -0.97 6.72
N TYR A 71 -8.31 -1.95 5.82
CA TYR A 71 -9.49 -2.67 5.36
C TYR A 71 -9.16 -4.10 4.94
N ALA A 72 -10.04 -5.04 5.28
CA ALA A 72 -9.80 -6.47 5.10
C ALA A 72 -9.89 -6.98 3.65
N ALA A 73 -10.43 -6.19 2.72
CA ALA A 73 -10.60 -6.60 1.32
C ALA A 73 -9.80 -5.70 0.37
N VAL A 74 -9.56 -6.20 -0.84
CA VAL A 74 -8.98 -5.41 -1.94
C VAL A 74 -9.97 -5.33 -3.10
N GLY A 75 -9.87 -4.28 -3.92
CA GLY A 75 -10.71 -4.13 -5.10
C GLY A 75 -10.54 -5.29 -6.09
N PRO A 76 -11.63 -5.78 -6.72
CA PRO A 76 -11.58 -6.95 -7.60
C PRO A 76 -10.71 -6.73 -8.85
N GLU A 77 -10.57 -5.50 -9.30
CA GLU A 77 -9.70 -5.15 -10.43
C GLU A 77 -8.21 -5.30 -10.06
N HIS A 78 -7.82 -4.91 -8.83
CA HIS A 78 -6.48 -5.19 -8.31
C HIS A 78 -6.23 -6.70 -8.19
N ALA A 79 -7.21 -7.47 -7.72
CA ALA A 79 -7.12 -8.92 -7.64
C ALA A 79 -6.89 -9.54 -9.03
N TRP A 80 -7.64 -9.10 -10.02
CA TRP A 80 -7.48 -9.54 -11.41
C TRP A 80 -6.09 -9.20 -11.98
N LEU A 81 -5.62 -7.96 -11.80
CA LEU A 81 -4.30 -7.52 -12.27
C LEU A 81 -3.16 -8.33 -11.64
N ARG A 82 -3.30 -8.67 -10.34
CA ARG A 82 -2.37 -9.58 -9.65
C ARG A 82 -2.39 -10.98 -10.26
N ASP A 83 -3.57 -11.55 -10.44
CA ASP A 83 -3.74 -12.92 -10.93
C ASP A 83 -3.26 -13.08 -12.39
N GLN A 84 -3.34 -11.99 -13.18
CA GLN A 84 -2.73 -11.92 -14.52
C GLN A 84 -1.21 -11.70 -14.50
N GLY A 85 -0.60 -11.50 -13.34
CA GLY A 85 0.82 -11.13 -13.23
C GLY A 85 1.15 -9.75 -13.83
N ARG A 86 0.13 -8.91 -14.07
CA ARG A 86 0.34 -7.59 -14.69
C ARG A 86 0.86 -6.53 -13.74
N VAL A 87 0.50 -6.64 -12.47
CA VAL A 87 0.94 -5.75 -11.39
C VAL A 87 1.57 -6.58 -10.28
N GLU A 88 2.76 -6.19 -9.87
CA GLU A 88 3.41 -6.68 -8.64
C GLU A 88 2.74 -6.04 -7.42
N TYR A 89 2.51 -6.81 -6.37
CA TYR A 89 2.01 -6.28 -5.10
C TYR A 89 2.97 -6.62 -3.96
N THR A 90 3.40 -5.59 -3.27
CA THR A 90 4.25 -5.65 -2.09
C THR A 90 3.60 -4.95 -0.91
N TYR A 91 4.32 -4.76 0.18
CA TYR A 91 3.83 -4.05 1.36
C TYR A 91 4.91 -3.22 2.02
N ALA A 92 4.50 -2.17 2.73
CA ALA A 92 5.35 -1.43 3.65
C ALA A 92 4.77 -1.50 5.07
N THR A 93 5.62 -1.64 6.08
CA THR A 93 5.20 -1.60 7.48
C THR A 93 4.92 -0.16 7.93
N ASP A 94 4.23 -0.01 9.06
CA ASP A 94 3.93 1.30 9.64
C ASP A 94 5.20 2.12 9.89
N ASP A 95 6.25 1.50 10.41
CA ASP A 95 7.55 2.16 10.65
C ASP A 95 8.16 2.70 9.37
N LYS A 96 8.15 1.91 8.29
CA LYS A 96 8.67 2.32 6.98
C LYS A 96 7.83 3.43 6.35
N ALA A 97 6.51 3.37 6.52
CA ALA A 97 5.61 4.41 6.05
C ALA A 97 5.85 5.74 6.80
N LEU A 98 6.04 5.70 8.12
CA LEU A 98 6.38 6.88 8.92
C LEU A 98 7.77 7.43 8.56
N GLU A 99 8.79 6.59 8.40
CA GLU A 99 10.11 7.01 7.91
C GLU A 99 10.00 7.74 6.57
N ALA A 100 9.23 7.18 5.62
CA ALA A 100 8.99 7.77 4.31
C ALA A 100 8.24 9.11 4.39
N PHE A 101 7.24 9.22 5.29
CA PHE A 101 6.51 10.45 5.58
C PHE A 101 7.46 11.58 5.97
N PHE A 102 8.35 11.34 6.95
CA PHE A 102 9.31 12.34 7.41
C PHE A 102 10.37 12.65 6.36
N LYS A 103 10.85 11.62 5.65
CA LYS A 103 11.90 11.79 4.64
C LYS A 103 11.42 12.67 3.48
N LEU A 104 10.22 12.41 2.95
CA LEU A 104 9.64 13.23 1.88
C LEU A 104 9.37 14.66 2.37
N SER A 105 8.81 14.81 3.57
CA SER A 105 8.54 16.12 4.16
C SER A 105 9.81 16.94 4.35
N LYS A 106 10.89 16.32 4.79
CA LYS A 106 12.17 16.98 5.03
C LYS A 106 12.93 17.34 3.77
N LEU A 107 12.93 16.46 2.76
CA LEU A 107 13.75 16.63 1.56
C LEU A 107 13.04 17.41 0.48
N GLU A 108 11.73 17.24 0.33
CA GLU A 108 10.94 17.84 -0.75
C GLU A 108 9.95 18.92 -0.28
N GLY A 109 9.79 19.09 1.04
CA GLY A 109 8.79 20.02 1.58
C GLY A 109 7.34 19.58 1.36
N ILE A 110 7.12 18.30 1.04
CA ILE A 110 5.80 17.71 0.78
C ILE A 110 5.40 16.85 1.96
N ILE A 111 4.28 17.16 2.59
CA ILE A 111 3.68 16.30 3.62
C ILE A 111 2.73 15.32 2.93
N PRO A 112 3.14 14.05 2.71
CA PRO A 112 2.29 13.07 2.03
C PRO A 112 1.21 12.55 2.97
N ALA A 113 0.07 12.10 2.44
CA ALA A 113 -0.84 11.27 3.22
C ALA A 113 -0.15 9.96 3.65
N LEU A 114 -0.56 9.39 4.78
CA LEU A 114 -0.01 8.10 5.26
C LEU A 114 -0.22 6.97 4.24
N GLU A 115 -1.34 7.01 3.49
CA GLU A 115 -1.58 6.12 2.35
C GLU A 115 -0.44 6.19 1.32
N THR A 116 -0.08 7.41 0.94
CA THR A 116 0.98 7.70 -0.02
C THR A 116 2.36 7.30 0.50
N SER A 117 2.57 7.46 1.81
CA SER A 117 3.85 7.14 2.46
C SER A 117 4.25 5.67 2.30
N HIS A 118 3.29 4.76 2.18
CA HIS A 118 3.57 3.35 1.86
C HIS A 118 4.21 3.21 0.47
N ALA A 119 3.70 3.92 -0.54
CA ALA A 119 4.29 3.91 -1.88
C ALA A 119 5.68 4.57 -1.89
N VAL A 120 5.87 5.67 -1.16
CA VAL A 120 7.19 6.33 -1.02
C VAL A 120 8.20 5.42 -0.31
N ALA A 121 7.77 4.63 0.69
CA ALA A 121 8.63 3.65 1.35
C ALA A 121 9.17 2.60 0.35
N GLU A 122 8.33 2.13 -0.56
CA GLU A 122 8.76 1.22 -1.63
C GLU A 122 9.73 1.89 -2.61
N VAL A 123 9.50 3.15 -2.97
CA VAL A 123 10.45 3.92 -3.81
C VAL A 123 11.81 4.00 -3.13
N ILE A 124 11.86 4.32 -1.84
CA ILE A 124 13.11 4.38 -1.05
C ILE A 124 13.85 3.04 -1.06
N ALA A 125 13.13 1.93 -0.98
CA ALA A 125 13.72 0.60 -0.97
C ALA A 125 14.17 0.16 -2.38
N ARG A 126 13.41 0.46 -3.42
CA ARG A 126 13.62 -0.03 -4.79
C ARG A 126 14.61 0.82 -5.58
N ALA A 127 14.54 2.14 -5.50
CA ALA A 127 15.36 3.05 -6.31
C ALA A 127 16.88 2.79 -6.23
N PRO A 128 17.48 2.46 -5.07
CA PRO A 128 18.91 2.16 -4.99
C PRO A 128 19.35 0.92 -5.77
N GLN A 129 18.40 0.07 -6.17
CA GLN A 129 18.65 -1.19 -6.88
C GLN A 129 18.43 -1.05 -8.39
N MET A 130 18.00 0.13 -8.85
CA MET A 130 17.69 0.42 -10.25
C MET A 130 18.88 1.06 -10.96
N ASP A 131 18.90 0.93 -12.28
CA ASP A 131 19.86 1.64 -13.12
C ASP A 131 19.55 3.14 -13.15
N LYS A 132 20.57 3.95 -13.39
CA LYS A 132 20.47 5.42 -13.31
C LYS A 132 19.58 6.07 -14.38
N ASP A 133 19.33 5.36 -15.46
CA ASP A 133 18.47 5.78 -16.58
C ASP A 133 17.01 5.31 -16.44
N GLN A 134 16.72 4.50 -15.43
CA GLN A 134 15.36 4.08 -15.14
C GLN A 134 14.58 5.16 -14.39
N ILE A 135 13.28 5.22 -14.64
CA ILE A 135 12.36 6.23 -14.07
C ILE A 135 11.31 5.54 -13.19
N ILE A 136 11.08 6.09 -12.00
CA ILE A 136 9.96 5.72 -11.15
C ILE A 136 8.95 6.87 -11.12
N ILE A 137 7.69 6.57 -11.40
CA ILE A 137 6.57 7.48 -11.17
C ILE A 137 5.85 7.01 -9.91
N CYS A 138 5.89 7.81 -8.84
CA CYS A 138 5.19 7.54 -7.60
C CYS A 138 3.91 8.40 -7.51
N ASN A 139 2.77 7.75 -7.30
CA ASN A 139 1.50 8.45 -7.13
C ASN A 139 1.40 9.07 -5.73
N LEU A 140 1.54 10.38 -5.62
CA LEU A 140 1.23 11.12 -4.40
C LEU A 140 -0.30 11.32 -4.30
N SER A 141 -0.99 10.28 -3.87
CA SER A 141 -2.45 10.14 -3.95
C SER A 141 -3.24 10.98 -2.95
N GLY A 142 -2.58 11.65 -2.02
CA GLY A 142 -3.24 12.50 -1.03
C GLY A 142 -2.27 13.38 -0.26
N ARG A 143 -2.84 14.40 0.41
CA ARG A 143 -2.12 15.33 1.28
C ARG A 143 -2.11 14.83 2.73
N GLY A 144 -1.03 15.07 3.46
CA GLY A 144 -0.81 14.56 4.81
C GLY A 144 -1.14 15.54 5.94
N ASP A 145 -1.65 16.73 5.67
CA ASP A 145 -2.05 17.68 6.71
C ASP A 145 -3.12 17.10 7.64
N LYS A 146 -3.97 16.21 7.14
CA LYS A 146 -4.94 15.45 7.95
C LYS A 146 -4.29 14.48 8.94
N ASP A 147 -3.07 14.03 8.66
CA ASP A 147 -2.38 12.95 9.39
C ASP A 147 -1.34 13.47 10.40
N VAL A 148 -1.01 14.77 10.35
CA VAL A 148 0.08 15.38 11.16
C VAL A 148 -0.11 15.15 12.65
N GLN A 149 -1.33 15.30 13.17
CA GLN A 149 -1.59 15.07 14.60
C GLN A 149 -1.37 13.62 14.98
N GLN A 150 -1.90 12.67 14.20
CA GLN A 150 -1.73 11.25 14.43
C GLN A 150 -0.26 10.83 14.35
N VAL A 151 0.49 11.40 13.40
CA VAL A 151 1.94 11.14 13.26
C VAL A 151 2.71 11.70 14.47
N ALA A 152 2.38 12.90 14.95
CA ALA A 152 3.02 13.50 16.13
C ALA A 152 2.82 12.62 17.37
N GLU A 153 1.61 12.15 17.62
CA GLU A 153 1.28 11.25 18.74
C GLU A 153 2.07 9.93 18.71
N LYS A 154 2.37 9.41 17.50
CA LYS A 154 3.15 8.18 17.32
C LYS A 154 4.65 8.35 17.57
N VAL A 155 5.17 9.56 17.43
CA VAL A 155 6.61 9.85 17.58
C VAL A 155 6.96 10.25 19.01
N GLU A 156 5.98 10.78 19.78
CA GLU A 156 6.17 11.14 21.18
C GLU A 156 6.10 9.94 22.15
N MET A 157 5.75 8.75 21.67
CA MET A 157 5.73 7.50 22.44
C MET A 157 7.03 6.70 22.26
#